data_d0d40eaf9a9c7019defbf73757fca67c
#
_entry.id   d0d40eaf9a9c7019defbf73757fca67c
#
_cell.length_a   1.000
_cell.length_b   1.000
_cell.length_c   1.000
_cell.angle_alpha   90.00
_cell.angle_beta   90.00
_cell.angle_gamma   90.00
#
_symmetry.space_group_name_H-M   'P 1'
#
loop_
_entity.id
_entity.type
_entity.pdbx_description
1 polymer ?
#
loop_
_entity_poly.entity_id
_entity_poly.type
_entity_poly.pdbx_seq_one_letter_code
_entity_poly.pdbx_strand_id
1 'polypeptide(L)'
;SRRQRQMCIRDRIALAVFCFSMYQLVTIYLGYKQGVDEYHAVAEATTVQSSEPLEVVEEKKDEEGNLIIPEEEEITVNPPEVDFDALKAINDDVVGWLELEAIPSISYPITQGEDNEYYLHRTIKQTYNFAGSIFIDSTNASDFSDCNTIIYGHNMKNGSMFGKLKQMYESGKYKDSKYLWICTPDGKYRYEIFSMQYANVNSDVYTLFSEHDDQFGVYVDKMAKQSKVNMKTKGLSKDDYVVTLSTCTSNESMRFVVQARWVGTYK
;
A
#
# COMPACT_ATOMS: atom_id res chain seq x y z
N SER A 1 27.16 -41.90 -36.62
CA SER A 1 26.34 -41.49 -37.77
C SER A 1 25.86 -40.05 -37.60
N ARG A 2 25.49 -39.36 -38.71
CA ARG A 2 24.96 -37.98 -38.69
C ARG A 2 23.77 -37.83 -37.70
N ARG A 3 22.90 -38.80 -37.62
CA ARG A 3 21.75 -38.81 -36.68
C ARG A 3 22.19 -38.81 -35.20
N GLN A 4 23.22 -39.56 -34.81
CA GLN A 4 23.72 -39.56 -33.43
C GLN A 4 24.34 -38.23 -33.03
N ARG A 5 25.08 -37.55 -33.94
CA ARG A 5 25.63 -36.22 -33.69
C ARG A 5 24.52 -35.15 -33.53
N GLN A 6 23.48 -35.25 -34.32
CA GLN A 6 22.33 -34.34 -34.23
C GLN A 6 21.54 -34.56 -32.91
N MET A 7 21.36 -35.78 -32.46
CA MET A 7 20.79 -36.06 -31.12
C MET A 7 21.64 -35.50 -30.01
N CYS A 8 22.95 -35.74 -29.99
CA CYS A 8 23.84 -35.16 -28.97
C CYS A 8 23.85 -33.60 -28.95
N ILE A 9 23.72 -32.96 -30.09
CA ILE A 9 23.65 -31.45 -30.14
C ILE A 9 22.32 -30.99 -29.57
N ARG A 10 21.21 -31.62 -29.94
CA ARG A 10 19.88 -31.28 -29.40
C ARG A 10 19.80 -31.45 -27.89
N ASP A 11 20.37 -32.54 -27.37
CA ASP A 11 20.37 -32.83 -25.93
C ASP A 11 21.23 -31.80 -25.15
N ARG A 12 22.37 -31.39 -25.71
CA ARG A 12 23.20 -30.31 -25.13
C ARG A 12 22.51 -28.97 -25.13
N ILE A 13 21.79 -28.61 -26.21
CA ILE A 13 21.00 -27.38 -26.27
C ILE A 13 19.86 -27.45 -25.27
N ALA A 14 19.15 -28.57 -25.19
CA ALA A 14 18.05 -28.74 -24.22
C ALA A 14 18.57 -28.62 -22.78
N LEU A 15 19.74 -29.23 -22.47
CA LEU A 15 20.37 -29.12 -21.16
C LEU A 15 20.80 -27.68 -20.86
N ALA A 16 21.38 -26.97 -21.81
CA ALA A 16 21.76 -25.57 -21.64
C ALA A 16 20.55 -24.66 -21.36
N VAL A 17 19.46 -24.85 -22.12
CA VAL A 17 18.19 -24.14 -21.90
C VAL A 17 17.62 -24.47 -20.54
N PHE A 18 17.62 -25.73 -20.12
CA PHE A 18 17.16 -26.17 -18.81
C PHE A 18 17.99 -25.53 -17.68
N CYS A 19 19.32 -25.60 -17.76
CA CYS A 19 20.20 -24.97 -16.76
C CYS A 19 20.00 -23.47 -16.67
N PHE A 20 19.86 -22.79 -17.82
CA PHE A 20 19.57 -21.34 -17.86
C PHE A 20 18.22 -21.03 -17.22
N SER A 21 17.17 -21.78 -17.54
CA SER A 21 15.83 -21.60 -16.95
C SER A 21 15.85 -21.86 -15.44
N MET A 22 16.55 -22.89 -14.98
CA MET A 22 16.73 -23.16 -13.55
C MET A 22 17.49 -22.02 -12.85
N TYR A 23 18.55 -21.51 -13.45
CA TYR A 23 19.28 -20.36 -12.93
C TYR A 23 18.35 -19.14 -12.77
N GLN A 24 17.56 -18.82 -13.80
CA GLN A 24 16.58 -17.72 -13.73
C GLN A 24 15.55 -17.92 -12.61
N LEU A 25 14.99 -19.13 -12.48
CA LEU A 25 14.03 -19.45 -11.42
C LEU A 25 14.64 -19.29 -10.01
N VAL A 26 15.86 -19.78 -9.82
CA VAL A 26 16.58 -19.63 -8.53
C VAL A 26 16.85 -18.16 -8.25
N THR A 27 17.30 -17.40 -9.23
CA THR A 27 17.57 -15.94 -9.06
C THR A 27 16.30 -15.19 -8.68
N ILE A 28 15.18 -15.46 -9.35
CA ILE A 28 13.88 -14.87 -9.03
C ILE A 28 13.45 -15.25 -7.62
N TYR A 29 13.54 -16.53 -7.25
CA TYR A 29 13.18 -17.00 -5.92
C TYR A 29 14.02 -16.33 -4.82
N LEU A 30 15.34 -16.24 -5.01
CA LEU A 30 16.24 -15.57 -4.07
C LEU A 30 15.91 -14.07 -3.94
N GLY A 31 15.58 -13.40 -5.03
CA GLY A 31 15.15 -12.01 -5.01
C GLY A 31 13.84 -11.81 -4.22
N TYR A 32 12.84 -12.69 -4.40
CA TYR A 32 11.62 -12.68 -3.58
C TYR A 32 11.93 -12.87 -2.09
N LYS A 33 12.75 -13.88 -1.79
CA LYS A 33 13.11 -14.18 -0.41
C LYS A 33 13.87 -13.02 0.23
N GLN A 34 14.85 -12.46 -0.45
CA GLN A 34 15.63 -11.33 0.05
C GLN A 34 14.74 -10.12 0.38
N GLY A 35 13.80 -9.76 -0.49
CA GLY A 35 12.87 -8.65 -0.23
C GLY A 35 11.99 -8.91 0.99
N VAL A 36 11.43 -10.11 1.12
CA VAL A 36 10.61 -10.48 2.28
C VAL A 36 11.41 -10.48 3.57
N ASP A 37 12.59 -11.13 3.58
CA ASP A 37 13.46 -11.22 4.75
C ASP A 37 13.92 -9.83 5.21
N GLU A 38 14.20 -8.91 4.26
CA GLU A 38 14.59 -7.54 4.57
C GLU A 38 13.47 -6.76 5.27
N TYR A 39 12.23 -6.80 4.72
CA TYR A 39 11.10 -6.10 5.34
C TYR A 39 10.70 -6.71 6.68
N HIS A 40 10.80 -8.02 6.86
CA HIS A 40 10.60 -8.66 8.16
C HIS A 40 11.65 -8.19 9.18
N ALA A 41 12.92 -8.18 8.82
CA ALA A 41 13.98 -7.71 9.71
C ALA A 41 13.83 -6.23 10.07
N VAL A 42 13.38 -5.39 9.14
CA VAL A 42 13.08 -3.97 9.41
C VAL A 42 11.91 -3.87 10.39
N ALA A 43 10.81 -4.58 10.13
CA ALA A 43 9.65 -4.56 11.03
C ALA A 43 10.00 -5.03 12.44
N GLU A 44 10.71 -6.16 12.57
CA GLU A 44 11.17 -6.68 13.88
C GLU A 44 12.07 -5.69 14.64
N ALA A 45 12.89 -4.92 13.92
CA ALA A 45 13.83 -3.97 14.53
C ALA A 45 13.19 -2.63 14.88
N THR A 46 12.11 -2.24 14.21
CA THR A 46 11.57 -0.87 14.30
C THR A 46 10.10 -0.79 14.71
N THR A 47 9.43 -1.92 14.94
CA THR A 47 8.03 -1.92 15.38
C THR A 47 7.82 -2.83 16.58
N VAL A 48 6.90 -2.41 17.47
CA VAL A 48 6.42 -3.22 18.59
C VAL A 48 4.89 -3.20 18.58
N GLN A 49 4.29 -4.38 18.69
CA GLN A 49 2.83 -4.46 18.81
C GLN A 49 2.41 -3.99 20.21
N SER A 50 1.60 -2.93 20.27
CA SER A 50 1.02 -2.43 21.52
C SER A 50 -0.39 -2.95 21.72
N SER A 51 -0.70 -3.30 22.96
CA SER A 51 -2.07 -3.60 23.42
C SER A 51 -2.64 -2.50 24.32
N GLU A 52 -1.88 -1.41 24.51
CA GLU A 52 -2.35 -0.29 25.31
C GLU A 52 -3.47 0.47 24.56
N PRO A 53 -4.47 0.98 25.30
CA PRO A 53 -5.52 1.80 24.69
C PRO A 53 -4.90 3.04 24.01
N LEU A 54 -5.34 3.33 22.80
CA LEU A 54 -4.91 4.52 22.08
C LEU A 54 -5.56 5.77 22.69
N GLU A 55 -4.78 6.81 22.86
CA GLU A 55 -5.29 8.13 23.27
C GLU A 55 -5.85 8.85 22.04
N VAL A 56 -7.13 9.22 22.09
CA VAL A 56 -7.78 9.99 21.03
C VAL A 56 -7.27 11.44 21.07
N VAL A 57 -6.68 11.88 19.97
CA VAL A 57 -6.26 13.28 19.78
C VAL A 57 -7.36 14.06 19.07
N GLU A 58 -7.88 13.50 17.97
CA GLU A 58 -8.91 14.11 17.16
C GLU A 58 -9.72 13.03 16.44
N GLU A 59 -11.03 13.21 16.36
CA GLU A 59 -11.92 12.36 15.56
C GLU A 59 -12.80 13.21 14.67
N LYS A 60 -13.00 12.74 13.44
CA LYS A 60 -13.81 13.45 12.45
C LYS A 60 -15.28 13.43 12.83
N LYS A 61 -15.91 14.61 12.72
CA LYS A 61 -17.34 14.80 12.96
C LYS A 61 -18.05 15.19 11.66
N ASP A 62 -19.34 14.85 11.59
CA ASP A 62 -20.22 15.31 10.51
C ASP A 62 -20.60 16.80 10.69
N GLU A 63 -21.36 17.37 9.76
CA GLU A 63 -21.85 18.75 9.82
C GLU A 63 -22.75 19.04 11.03
N GLU A 64 -23.33 17.99 11.63
CA GLU A 64 -24.19 18.07 12.82
C GLU A 64 -23.38 17.91 14.12
N GLY A 65 -22.06 17.63 14.03
CA GLY A 65 -21.15 17.47 15.16
C GLY A 65 -21.11 16.08 15.75
N ASN A 66 -21.74 15.07 15.12
CA ASN A 66 -21.69 13.68 15.54
C ASN A 66 -20.42 13.01 15.03
N LEU A 67 -19.86 12.06 15.80
CA LEU A 67 -18.73 11.25 15.33
C LEU A 67 -19.12 10.48 14.06
N ILE A 68 -18.26 10.50 13.07
CA ILE A 68 -18.44 9.79 11.81
C ILE A 68 -18.29 8.28 12.02
N ILE A 69 -17.35 7.88 12.90
CA ILE A 69 -17.23 6.50 13.35
C ILE A 69 -18.24 6.29 14.48
N PRO A 70 -19.18 5.33 14.38
CA PRO A 70 -20.05 4.98 15.49
C PRO A 70 -19.21 4.54 16.70
N GLU A 71 -19.63 4.94 17.91
CA GLU A 71 -19.00 4.50 19.18
C GLU A 71 -18.92 2.96 19.30
N GLU A 72 -19.79 2.23 18.58
CA GLU A 72 -19.82 0.77 18.54
C GLU A 72 -18.70 0.15 17.67
N GLU A 73 -18.04 0.92 16.83
CA GLU A 73 -16.89 0.46 16.02
C GLU A 73 -15.57 0.69 16.77
N GLU A 74 -15.41 0.01 17.90
CA GLU A 74 -14.18 0.03 18.69
C GLU A 74 -12.94 -0.33 17.84
N ILE A 75 -11.80 0.27 18.18
CA ILE A 75 -10.53 -0.11 17.60
C ILE A 75 -10.19 -1.51 18.12
N THR A 76 -10.33 -2.51 17.27
CA THR A 76 -10.06 -3.91 17.60
C THR A 76 -8.61 -4.32 17.39
N VAL A 77 -7.90 -3.57 16.56
CA VAL A 77 -6.49 -3.80 16.23
C VAL A 77 -5.74 -2.49 16.34
N ASN A 78 -4.84 -2.39 17.31
CA ASN A 78 -3.94 -1.26 17.40
C ASN A 78 -2.87 -1.34 16.31
N PRO A 79 -2.54 -0.23 15.66
CA PRO A 79 -1.37 -0.17 14.79
C PRO A 79 -0.09 -0.37 15.61
N PRO A 80 1.02 -0.79 15.00
CA PRO A 80 2.27 -0.96 15.71
C PRO A 80 2.80 0.39 16.24
N GLU A 81 3.49 0.34 17.37
CA GLU A 81 4.40 1.41 17.78
C GLU A 81 5.62 1.37 16.87
N VAL A 82 5.94 2.48 16.24
CA VAL A 82 7.01 2.58 15.23
C VAL A 82 8.15 3.46 15.74
N ASP A 83 9.34 2.91 15.74
CA ASP A 83 10.58 3.67 16.01
C ASP A 83 11.04 4.38 14.73
N PHE A 84 10.57 5.61 14.56
CA PHE A 84 10.91 6.42 13.38
C PHE A 84 12.37 6.87 13.37
N ASP A 85 13.02 7.00 14.53
CA ASP A 85 14.45 7.33 14.59
C ASP A 85 15.29 6.16 14.05
N ALA A 86 14.94 4.93 14.43
CA ALA A 86 15.56 3.73 13.88
C ALA A 86 15.29 3.55 12.39
N LEU A 87 14.05 3.83 11.92
CA LEU A 87 13.71 3.79 10.49
C LEU A 87 14.49 4.83 9.68
N LYS A 88 14.58 6.06 10.17
CA LYS A 88 15.33 7.14 9.51
C LYS A 88 16.83 6.88 9.51
N ALA A 89 17.36 6.18 10.51
CA ALA A 89 18.75 5.71 10.48
C ALA A 89 19.02 4.68 9.38
N ILE A 90 17.99 3.94 8.93
CA ILE A 90 18.07 3.05 7.77
C ILE A 90 17.93 3.85 6.46
N ASN A 91 16.94 4.77 6.41
CA ASN A 91 16.63 5.57 5.24
C ASN A 91 15.88 6.85 5.62
N ASP A 92 16.48 8.01 5.37
CA ASP A 92 15.90 9.33 5.66
C ASP A 92 14.62 9.62 4.84
N ASP A 93 14.42 8.93 3.72
CA ASP A 93 13.24 9.08 2.86
C ASP A 93 11.98 8.41 3.45
N VAL A 94 12.07 7.78 4.62
CA VAL A 94 10.88 7.23 5.29
C VAL A 94 10.00 8.35 5.81
N VAL A 95 8.73 8.33 5.41
CA VAL A 95 7.72 9.36 5.77
C VAL A 95 6.62 8.82 6.67
N GLY A 96 6.46 7.49 6.77
CA GLY A 96 5.41 6.87 7.56
C GLY A 96 5.48 5.35 7.58
N TRP A 97 4.46 4.76 8.21
CA TRP A 97 4.22 3.31 8.24
C TRP A 97 2.75 3.03 7.94
N LEU A 98 2.49 2.16 6.97
CA LEU A 98 1.14 1.71 6.59
C LEU A 98 0.82 0.39 7.26
N GLU A 99 -0.39 0.26 7.81
CA GLU A 99 -0.98 -1.02 8.21
C GLU A 99 -2.43 -1.12 7.76
N LEU A 100 -2.81 -2.27 7.21
CA LEU A 100 -4.17 -2.56 6.77
C LEU A 100 -4.82 -3.55 7.73
N GLU A 101 -5.79 -3.12 8.55
CA GLU A 101 -6.38 -3.93 9.63
C GLU A 101 -6.89 -5.30 9.14
N ALA A 102 -7.61 -5.35 8.02
CA ALA A 102 -8.15 -6.59 7.46
C ALA A 102 -7.09 -7.52 6.85
N ILE A 103 -5.89 -7.02 6.58
CA ILE A 103 -4.78 -7.79 5.98
C ILE A 103 -3.49 -7.38 6.70
N PRO A 104 -3.24 -7.85 7.95
CA PRO A 104 -2.08 -7.43 8.75
C PRO A 104 -0.71 -7.72 8.11
N SER A 105 -0.66 -8.56 7.08
CA SER A 105 0.56 -8.77 6.30
C SER A 105 0.86 -7.63 5.32
N ILE A 106 -0.03 -6.65 5.16
CA ILE A 106 0.24 -5.35 4.54
C ILE A 106 0.55 -4.39 5.68
N SER A 107 1.80 -4.44 6.16
CA SER A 107 2.36 -3.60 7.21
C SER A 107 3.78 -3.26 6.80
N TYR A 108 4.01 -2.02 6.32
CA TYR A 108 5.24 -1.61 5.66
C TYR A 108 5.60 -0.16 5.94
N PRO A 109 6.91 0.17 6.01
CA PRO A 109 7.35 1.56 5.96
C PRO A 109 6.97 2.19 4.61
N ILE A 110 6.63 3.47 4.65
CA ILE A 110 6.31 4.28 3.47
C ILE A 110 7.51 5.19 3.21
N THR A 111 7.99 5.21 1.97
CA THR A 111 9.08 6.09 1.53
C THR A 111 8.57 7.17 0.56
N GLN A 112 9.36 8.22 0.36
CA GLN A 112 9.16 9.18 -0.72
C GLN A 112 10.50 9.49 -1.39
N GLY A 113 10.58 9.32 -2.71
CA GLY A 113 11.74 9.68 -3.52
C GLY A 113 11.56 11.02 -4.24
N GLU A 114 12.61 11.46 -4.91
CA GLU A 114 12.54 12.64 -5.78
C GLU A 114 11.68 12.39 -7.04
N ASP A 115 11.45 11.12 -7.39
CA ASP A 115 10.62 10.68 -8.50
C ASP A 115 9.87 9.38 -8.17
N ASN A 116 8.95 8.97 -9.06
CA ASN A 116 8.15 7.75 -8.89
C ASN A 116 8.84 6.47 -9.42
N GLU A 117 10.08 6.57 -9.90
CA GLU A 117 10.85 5.43 -10.47
C GLU A 117 11.82 4.84 -9.44
N TYR A 118 12.40 5.66 -8.57
CA TYR A 118 13.47 5.25 -7.66
C TYR A 118 13.05 4.08 -6.76
N TYR A 119 11.93 4.24 -6.01
CA TYR A 119 11.42 3.22 -5.10
C TYR A 119 10.58 2.13 -5.78
N LEU A 120 10.31 2.26 -7.07
CA LEU A 120 9.65 1.20 -7.83
C LEU A 120 10.51 -0.09 -7.85
N HIS A 121 11.83 0.04 -7.80
CA HIS A 121 12.77 -1.08 -7.86
C HIS A 121 13.86 -1.05 -6.79
N ARG A 122 13.64 -0.34 -5.69
CA ARG A 122 14.54 -0.32 -4.53
C ARG A 122 13.78 -0.52 -3.24
N THR A 123 14.36 -1.34 -2.37
CA THR A 123 13.83 -1.56 -1.02
C THR A 123 14.10 -0.33 -0.14
N ILE A 124 13.58 -0.37 1.11
CA ILE A 124 13.86 0.66 2.11
C ILE A 124 15.37 0.87 2.34
N LYS A 125 16.20 -0.18 2.18
CA LYS A 125 17.68 -0.05 2.27
C LYS A 125 18.31 0.48 0.97
N GLN A 126 17.52 1.02 0.07
CA GLN A 126 17.93 1.57 -1.22
C GLN A 126 18.67 0.56 -2.13
N THR A 127 18.56 -0.74 -1.84
CA THR A 127 19.13 -1.80 -2.66
C THR A 127 18.17 -2.21 -3.77
N TYR A 128 18.69 -2.52 -4.95
CA TYR A 128 17.87 -2.96 -6.07
C TYR A 128 17.15 -4.27 -5.75
N ASN A 129 15.85 -4.26 -5.84
CA ASN A 129 14.99 -5.44 -5.73
C ASN A 129 13.68 -5.17 -6.48
N PHE A 130 13.21 -6.14 -7.25
CA PHE A 130 11.98 -6.00 -8.02
C PHE A 130 10.69 -5.91 -7.15
N ALA A 131 10.78 -6.18 -5.84
CA ALA A 131 9.68 -5.92 -4.91
C ALA A 131 9.48 -4.42 -4.66
N GLY A 132 10.53 -3.61 -4.82
CA GLY A 132 10.48 -2.19 -4.54
C GLY A 132 10.13 -1.85 -3.09
N SER A 133 9.59 -0.67 -2.90
CA SER A 133 9.04 -0.18 -1.62
C SER A 133 7.54 0.13 -1.75
N ILE A 134 6.90 0.37 -0.61
CA ILE A 134 5.67 1.15 -0.57
C ILE A 134 6.09 2.62 -0.53
N PHE A 135 5.60 3.43 -1.47
CA PHE A 135 6.02 4.83 -1.58
C PHE A 135 4.87 5.75 -1.99
N ILE A 136 4.95 7.00 -1.57
CA ILE A 136 4.00 8.03 -1.99
C ILE A 136 4.48 8.71 -3.27
N ASP A 137 3.53 9.25 -4.03
CA ASP A 137 3.81 10.03 -5.23
C ASP A 137 4.76 11.18 -4.91
N SER A 138 5.79 11.36 -5.74
CA SER A 138 6.83 12.36 -5.51
C SER A 138 6.31 13.80 -5.54
N THR A 139 5.10 14.02 -6.07
CA THR A 139 4.43 15.34 -6.12
C THR A 139 3.51 15.58 -4.94
N ASN A 140 3.22 14.55 -4.12
CA ASN A 140 2.47 14.72 -2.89
C ASN A 140 3.33 15.31 -1.76
N ALA A 141 2.68 15.95 -0.80
CA ALA A 141 3.31 16.36 0.45
C ALA A 141 3.68 15.14 1.30
N SER A 142 4.86 15.15 1.94
CA SER A 142 5.38 14.03 2.71
C SER A 142 4.65 13.79 4.04
N ASP A 143 3.85 14.75 4.48
CA ASP A 143 3.08 14.75 5.73
C ASP A 143 1.62 14.29 5.56
N PHE A 144 1.24 13.81 4.37
CA PHE A 144 -0.12 13.37 4.02
C PHE A 144 -1.18 14.48 4.12
N SER A 145 -0.79 15.75 4.06
CA SER A 145 -1.68 16.91 4.15
C SER A 145 -2.43 17.25 2.85
N ASP A 146 -2.10 16.58 1.75
CA ASP A 146 -2.83 16.78 0.48
C ASP A 146 -4.25 16.22 0.53
N CYS A 147 -5.12 16.78 -0.30
CA CYS A 147 -6.50 16.28 -0.46
C CYS A 147 -6.54 14.79 -0.88
N ASN A 148 -5.60 14.36 -1.74
CA ASN A 148 -5.45 12.99 -2.21
C ASN A 148 -3.97 12.60 -2.26
N THR A 149 -3.52 11.80 -1.30
CA THR A 149 -2.17 11.25 -1.26
C THR A 149 -2.13 9.87 -1.89
N ILE A 150 -1.35 9.70 -2.95
CA ILE A 150 -1.26 8.46 -3.70
C ILE A 150 -0.10 7.61 -3.18
N ILE A 151 -0.39 6.37 -2.80
CA ILE A 151 0.56 5.40 -2.26
C ILE A 151 0.66 4.22 -3.20
N TYR A 152 1.84 3.96 -3.73
CA TYR A 152 2.13 2.89 -4.66
C TYR A 152 2.75 1.67 -3.99
N GLY A 153 2.47 0.50 -4.52
CA GLY A 153 3.12 -0.74 -4.13
C GLY A 153 2.95 -1.85 -5.16
N HIS A 154 3.96 -2.70 -5.31
CA HIS A 154 3.91 -3.80 -6.27
C HIS A 154 2.89 -4.88 -5.90
N ASN A 155 2.23 -5.42 -6.92
CA ASN A 155 1.40 -6.63 -6.81
C ASN A 155 2.27 -7.89 -6.92
N MET A 156 2.96 -8.24 -5.83
CA MET A 156 3.87 -9.37 -5.81
C MET A 156 3.12 -10.71 -5.80
N LYS A 157 3.55 -11.67 -6.63
CA LYS A 157 2.94 -13.00 -6.72
C LYS A 157 3.03 -13.82 -5.44
N ASN A 158 4.06 -13.58 -4.61
CA ASN A 158 4.21 -14.21 -3.30
C ASN A 158 3.34 -13.56 -2.21
N GLY A 159 2.56 -12.53 -2.56
CA GLY A 159 1.66 -11.83 -1.66
C GLY A 159 2.32 -10.75 -0.77
N SER A 160 3.61 -10.46 -0.96
CA SER A 160 4.28 -9.32 -0.31
C SER A 160 3.89 -8.00 -0.96
N MET A 161 4.30 -6.90 -0.37
CA MET A 161 3.92 -5.54 -0.77
C MET A 161 2.38 -5.40 -0.87
N PHE A 162 1.85 -4.91 -1.98
CA PHE A 162 0.40 -4.87 -2.23
C PHE A 162 -0.14 -6.12 -2.96
N GLY A 163 0.61 -7.23 -2.95
CA GLY A 163 0.20 -8.47 -3.60
C GLY A 163 -1.12 -9.06 -3.09
N LYS A 164 -1.49 -8.76 -1.84
CA LYS A 164 -2.76 -9.18 -1.23
C LYS A 164 -3.84 -8.08 -1.24
N LEU A 165 -3.54 -6.85 -1.68
CA LEU A 165 -4.48 -5.74 -1.59
C LEU A 165 -5.84 -6.04 -2.25
N LYS A 166 -5.84 -6.78 -3.37
CA LYS A 166 -7.07 -7.21 -4.05
C LYS A 166 -7.99 -8.08 -3.18
N GLN A 167 -7.45 -8.75 -2.16
CA GLN A 167 -8.23 -9.58 -1.26
C GLN A 167 -9.26 -8.76 -0.46
N MET A 168 -9.03 -7.45 -0.32
CA MET A 168 -10.03 -6.54 0.24
C MET A 168 -11.37 -6.71 -0.48
N TYR A 169 -11.35 -6.76 -1.82
CA TYR A 169 -12.54 -6.97 -2.65
C TYR A 169 -12.77 -8.46 -2.99
N GLU A 170 -11.80 -9.13 -3.62
CA GLU A 170 -11.96 -10.46 -4.21
C GLU A 170 -12.28 -11.55 -3.18
N SER A 171 -11.72 -11.44 -1.97
CA SER A 171 -11.97 -12.36 -0.83
C SER A 171 -12.92 -11.77 0.22
N GLY A 172 -13.41 -10.56 0.00
CA GLY A 172 -14.35 -9.89 0.91
C GLY A 172 -13.74 -9.48 2.25
N LYS A 173 -12.43 -9.27 2.33
CA LYS A 173 -11.71 -8.87 3.54
C LYS A 173 -12.20 -7.54 4.13
N TYR A 174 -12.77 -6.65 3.32
CA TYR A 174 -13.42 -5.43 3.79
C TYR A 174 -14.53 -5.67 4.82
N LYS A 175 -15.03 -6.91 4.94
CA LYS A 175 -16.04 -7.28 5.96
C LYS A 175 -15.39 -7.55 7.33
N ASP A 176 -14.10 -7.89 7.35
CA ASP A 176 -13.36 -8.11 8.60
C ASP A 176 -12.98 -6.76 9.22
N SER A 177 -12.50 -5.81 8.39
CA SER A 177 -12.32 -4.40 8.73
C SER A 177 -12.30 -3.54 7.46
N LYS A 178 -12.79 -2.32 7.55
CA LYS A 178 -12.72 -1.29 6.51
C LYS A 178 -11.71 -0.19 6.82
N TYR A 179 -10.81 -0.42 7.77
CA TYR A 179 -9.86 0.57 8.23
C TYR A 179 -8.43 0.23 7.87
N LEU A 180 -7.64 1.29 7.74
CA LEU A 180 -6.19 1.25 7.64
C LEU A 180 -5.58 2.34 8.51
N TRP A 181 -4.31 2.17 8.85
CA TRP A 181 -3.53 3.10 9.63
C TRP A 181 -2.36 3.64 8.83
N ILE A 182 -2.07 4.92 9.03
CA ILE A 182 -0.81 5.54 8.67
C ILE A 182 -0.21 6.12 9.94
N CYS A 183 0.91 5.55 10.40
CA CYS A 183 1.66 6.07 11.50
C CYS A 183 2.76 6.99 10.97
N THR A 184 2.97 8.12 11.62
CA THR A 184 4.04 9.08 11.37
C THR A 184 4.70 9.46 12.70
N PRO A 185 5.81 10.20 12.71
CA PRO A 185 6.36 10.73 13.96
C PRO A 185 5.38 11.60 14.77
N ASP A 186 4.39 12.19 14.11
CA ASP A 186 3.43 13.12 14.73
C ASP A 186 2.21 12.40 15.35
N GLY A 187 1.90 11.18 14.92
CA GLY A 187 0.77 10.41 15.43
C GLY A 187 0.35 9.24 14.57
N LYS A 188 -0.74 8.58 14.97
CA LYS A 188 -1.35 7.46 14.30
C LYS A 188 -2.67 7.91 13.68
N TYR A 189 -2.77 7.85 12.36
CA TYR A 189 -3.92 8.34 11.59
C TYR A 189 -4.74 7.16 11.11
N ARG A 190 -6.01 7.10 11.51
CA ARG A 190 -6.96 6.07 11.08
C ARG A 190 -7.72 6.56 9.86
N TYR A 191 -7.83 5.70 8.86
CA TYR A 191 -8.55 5.97 7.62
C TYR A 191 -9.64 4.93 7.39
N GLU A 192 -10.84 5.37 6.95
CA GLU A 192 -11.96 4.53 6.56
C GLU A 192 -12.00 4.32 5.05
N ILE A 193 -11.96 3.07 4.59
CA ILE A 193 -12.06 2.73 3.17
C ILE A 193 -13.48 3.01 2.67
N PHE A 194 -13.58 3.86 1.64
CA PHE A 194 -14.86 4.22 1.01
C PHE A 194 -14.96 3.75 -0.44
N SER A 195 -13.84 3.41 -1.10
CA SER A 195 -13.83 2.97 -2.49
C SER A 195 -12.80 1.88 -2.74
N MET A 196 -13.20 0.87 -3.51
CA MET A 196 -12.33 -0.18 -4.04
C MET A 196 -12.69 -0.41 -5.51
N GLN A 197 -11.74 -0.26 -6.43
CA GLN A 197 -12.03 -0.33 -7.85
C GLN A 197 -10.84 -0.79 -8.70
N TYR A 198 -11.14 -1.26 -9.91
CA TYR A 198 -10.14 -1.38 -10.96
C TYR A 198 -10.17 -0.09 -11.80
N ALA A 199 -9.04 0.57 -11.89
CA ALA A 199 -8.89 1.86 -12.56
C ALA A 199 -7.86 1.77 -13.69
N ASN A 200 -8.08 2.51 -14.78
CA ASN A 200 -7.06 2.69 -15.79
C ASN A 200 -5.94 3.59 -15.24
N VAL A 201 -4.69 3.36 -15.70
CA VAL A 201 -3.53 4.17 -15.28
C VAL A 201 -3.67 5.67 -15.58
N ASN A 202 -4.52 6.03 -16.52
CA ASN A 202 -4.81 7.41 -16.90
C ASN A 202 -6.17 7.91 -16.38
N SER A 203 -6.76 7.22 -15.39
CA SER A 203 -8.07 7.63 -14.85
C SER A 203 -7.92 8.73 -13.81
N ASP A 204 -9.02 9.41 -13.54
CA ASP A 204 -9.11 10.51 -12.56
C ASP A 204 -8.84 10.08 -11.12
N VAL A 205 -8.74 8.76 -10.84
CA VAL A 205 -8.31 8.25 -9.52
C VAL A 205 -6.99 8.90 -9.07
N TYR A 206 -6.12 9.21 -10.01
CA TYR A 206 -4.79 9.80 -9.77
C TYR A 206 -4.78 11.33 -9.83
N THR A 207 -5.95 11.98 -9.83
CA THR A 207 -6.00 13.43 -9.82
C THR A 207 -5.49 13.97 -8.48
N LEU A 208 -4.54 14.88 -8.55
CA LEU A 208 -4.08 15.65 -7.41
C LEU A 208 -4.87 16.95 -7.32
N PHE A 209 -5.19 17.33 -6.10
CA PHE A 209 -5.92 18.56 -5.81
C PHE A 209 -5.08 19.42 -4.89
N SER A 210 -5.01 20.72 -5.20
CA SER A 210 -4.23 21.67 -4.39
C SER A 210 -5.02 22.23 -3.20
N GLU A 211 -6.34 22.09 -3.20
CA GLU A 211 -7.21 22.62 -2.16
C GLU A 211 -8.52 21.83 -2.03
N HIS A 212 -9.11 21.92 -0.85
CA HIS A 212 -10.40 21.32 -0.49
C HIS A 212 -11.54 22.17 -1.02
N ASP A 213 -11.88 22.00 -2.30
CA ASP A 213 -12.92 22.73 -2.99
C ASP A 213 -14.09 21.85 -3.46
N ASP A 214 -15.07 22.44 -4.13
CA ASP A 214 -16.24 21.71 -4.62
C ASP A 214 -15.87 20.68 -5.70
N GLN A 215 -14.76 20.86 -6.44
CA GLN A 215 -14.29 19.90 -7.44
C GLN A 215 -13.75 18.65 -6.75
N PHE A 216 -13.04 18.82 -5.63
CA PHE A 216 -12.60 17.70 -4.82
C PHE A 216 -13.79 16.94 -4.20
N GLY A 217 -14.83 17.64 -3.73
CA GLY A 217 -16.07 17.01 -3.27
C GLY A 217 -16.74 16.16 -4.35
N VAL A 218 -16.83 16.67 -5.59
CA VAL A 218 -17.34 15.93 -6.75
C VAL A 218 -16.47 14.70 -7.05
N TYR A 219 -15.15 14.81 -6.93
CA TYR A 219 -14.23 13.70 -7.09
C TYR A 219 -14.47 12.62 -6.06
N VAL A 220 -14.53 12.93 -4.76
CA VAL A 220 -14.76 11.97 -3.68
C VAL A 220 -16.07 11.20 -3.89
N ASP A 221 -17.15 11.92 -4.20
CA ASP A 221 -18.45 11.34 -4.53
C ASP A 221 -18.39 10.38 -5.74
N LYS A 222 -17.67 10.78 -6.78
CA LYS A 222 -17.47 9.96 -7.97
C LYS A 222 -16.72 8.68 -7.65
N MET A 223 -15.64 8.76 -6.86
CA MET A 223 -14.86 7.59 -6.46
C MET A 223 -15.69 6.61 -5.63
N ALA A 224 -16.50 7.10 -4.69
CA ALA A 224 -17.41 6.27 -3.91
C ALA A 224 -18.44 5.54 -4.79
N LYS A 225 -19.01 6.22 -5.79
CA LYS A 225 -19.97 5.64 -6.74
C LYS A 225 -19.34 4.61 -7.68
N GLN A 226 -18.07 4.74 -8.02
CA GLN A 226 -17.34 3.80 -8.88
C GLN A 226 -16.82 2.58 -8.13
N SER A 227 -16.91 2.55 -6.80
CA SER A 227 -16.49 1.42 -5.98
C SER A 227 -17.21 0.13 -6.40
N LYS A 228 -16.47 -0.98 -6.43
CA LYS A 228 -17.01 -2.32 -6.70
C LYS A 228 -17.97 -2.82 -5.61
N VAL A 229 -17.86 -2.23 -4.42
CA VAL A 229 -18.71 -2.52 -3.27
C VAL A 229 -19.21 -1.20 -2.72
N ASN A 230 -20.52 -1.13 -2.43
CA ASN A 230 -21.05 -0.01 -1.68
C ASN A 230 -20.61 -0.13 -0.21
N MET A 231 -19.62 0.67 0.17
CA MET A 231 -19.04 0.68 1.52
C MET A 231 -19.96 1.32 2.55
N LYS A 232 -21.07 1.94 2.11
CA LYS A 232 -22.04 2.66 2.96
C LYS A 232 -21.42 3.76 3.82
N THR A 233 -20.31 4.30 3.38
CA THR A 233 -19.61 5.39 4.06
C THR A 233 -20.50 6.63 4.07
N LYS A 234 -20.70 7.21 5.25
CA LYS A 234 -21.53 8.40 5.44
C LYS A 234 -20.67 9.65 5.58
N GLY A 235 -21.22 10.82 5.22
CA GLY A 235 -20.57 12.09 5.46
C GLY A 235 -19.27 12.28 4.67
N LEU A 236 -19.17 11.71 3.45
CA LEU A 236 -18.10 12.06 2.52
C LEU A 236 -18.27 13.51 2.08
N SER A 237 -17.20 14.27 2.09
CA SER A 237 -17.23 15.70 1.78
C SER A 237 -15.95 16.16 1.11
N LYS A 238 -15.95 17.42 0.66
CA LYS A 238 -14.76 18.08 0.14
C LYS A 238 -13.67 18.29 1.19
N ASP A 239 -14.02 18.25 2.47
CA ASP A 239 -13.08 18.47 3.57
C ASP A 239 -12.39 17.15 4.03
N ASP A 240 -12.54 16.08 3.24
CA ASP A 240 -11.88 14.81 3.50
C ASP A 240 -10.40 14.84 3.08
N TYR A 241 -9.52 14.28 3.90
CA TYR A 241 -8.17 13.90 3.50
C TYR A 241 -8.19 12.44 3.04
N VAL A 242 -7.82 12.20 1.80
CA VAL A 242 -7.91 10.89 1.16
C VAL A 242 -6.53 10.31 0.92
N VAL A 243 -6.39 9.01 1.15
CA VAL A 243 -5.26 8.22 0.69
C VAL A 243 -5.72 7.22 -0.37
N THR A 244 -4.95 7.08 -1.42
CA THR A 244 -5.21 6.21 -2.57
C THR A 244 -4.12 5.15 -2.67
N LEU A 245 -4.39 3.92 -2.20
CA LEU A 245 -3.48 2.78 -2.36
C LEU A 245 -3.62 2.23 -3.77
N SER A 246 -2.54 2.17 -4.53
CA SER A 246 -2.54 1.72 -5.93
C SER A 246 -1.55 0.59 -6.16
N THR A 247 -2.01 -0.51 -6.78
CA THR A 247 -1.14 -1.62 -7.16
C THR A 247 -1.41 -2.11 -8.57
N CYS A 248 -0.37 -2.65 -9.20
CA CYS A 248 -0.47 -3.25 -10.54
C CYS A 248 -1.47 -4.41 -10.56
N THR A 249 -2.03 -4.68 -11.74
CA THR A 249 -2.81 -5.89 -12.03
C THR A 249 -2.09 -6.73 -13.09
N SER A 250 -2.68 -7.85 -13.49
CA SER A 250 -2.18 -8.64 -14.63
C SER A 250 -2.27 -7.89 -15.96
N ASN A 251 -3.11 -6.86 -16.05
CA ASN A 251 -3.21 -5.96 -17.19
C ASN A 251 -2.38 -4.70 -16.88
N GLU A 252 -1.36 -4.41 -17.67
CA GLU A 252 -0.45 -3.28 -17.48
C GLU A 252 -1.15 -1.91 -17.50
N SER A 253 -2.28 -1.80 -18.23
CA SER A 253 -3.07 -0.56 -18.28
C SER A 253 -4.03 -0.39 -17.11
N MET A 254 -4.16 -1.39 -16.25
CA MET A 254 -5.10 -1.38 -15.13
C MET A 254 -4.38 -1.46 -13.79
N ARG A 255 -4.99 -0.85 -12.79
CA ARG A 255 -4.57 -0.90 -11.38
C ARG A 255 -5.74 -1.33 -10.52
N PHE A 256 -5.47 -2.01 -9.42
CA PHE A 256 -6.45 -2.14 -8.35
C PHE A 256 -6.18 -1.04 -7.32
N VAL A 257 -7.23 -0.31 -6.96
CA VAL A 257 -7.14 0.87 -6.13
C VAL A 257 -8.06 0.74 -4.93
N VAL A 258 -7.56 1.12 -3.78
CA VAL A 258 -8.32 1.24 -2.53
C VAL A 258 -8.18 2.68 -2.04
N GLN A 259 -9.31 3.36 -1.83
CA GLN A 259 -9.33 4.74 -1.34
C GLN A 259 -9.96 4.80 0.04
N ALA A 260 -9.29 5.50 0.93
CA ALA A 260 -9.73 5.68 2.30
C ALA A 260 -9.62 7.16 2.69
N ARG A 261 -10.54 7.61 3.56
CA ARG A 261 -10.53 8.96 4.13
C ARG A 261 -10.05 8.94 5.57
N TRP A 262 -9.41 9.99 6.01
CA TRP A 262 -9.07 10.19 7.41
C TRP A 262 -10.33 10.29 8.28
N VAL A 263 -10.32 9.62 9.43
CA VAL A 263 -11.43 9.61 10.38
C VAL A 263 -11.00 9.88 11.83
N GLY A 264 -9.70 9.82 12.13
CA GLY A 264 -9.21 10.15 13.46
C GLY A 264 -7.69 10.09 13.58
N THR A 265 -7.18 10.80 14.59
CA THR A 265 -5.76 10.85 14.99
C THR A 265 -5.64 10.36 16.42
N TYR A 266 -4.66 9.51 16.66
CA TYR A 266 -4.41 8.85 17.94
C TYR A 266 -2.92 8.91 18.31
N LYS A 267 -2.66 8.71 19.61
CA LYS A 267 -1.29 8.57 20.16
C LYS A 267 -1.13 7.25 20.89
#